data_49059b6ecd6bac9f04c99fe77d206a19
#
_entry.id   49059b6ecd6bac9f04c99fe77d206a19
#
_cell.length_a   1.000
_cell.length_b   1.000
_cell.length_c   1.000
_cell.angle_alpha   90.00
_cell.angle_beta   90.00
_cell.angle_gamma   90.00
#
_symmetry.space_group_name_H-M   'P 1'
#
loop_
_entity.id
_entity.type
_entity.pdbx_description
1 polymer ?
#
loop_
_entity_poly.entity_id
_entity_poly.type
_entity_poly.pdbx_seq_one_letter_code
_entity_poly.pdbx_strand_id
1 'polypeptide(L)'
;MQRWTQYILPTLLWCGVAAYLVYAALSVREVRTGEQVTQVEIVVADSTGQGTLIKSSDVRRALKRNNIRIVGCSPDSIDLSAIERLIGRNGFVEQVVAYHAKGGVLRIELSQREPIVRLRLGQSDRYATSEGYLFESPKRTSLYMPVVTGSYRPPVPNNFTGFVFDHILSNRATTDSLVEVLEREKYPYRALERASRRKARQEQRRQLPRHWLHWLGAESDEEYEEKRRAFELRQLDSVRKYLYRVRVNREAIERLTARQERLRNEQKKLEKSYEDFTKLLTFVDDLEHNDFWRSEVVQIEAYTTPSRELELTLIPRSGPFAVRFGRIEDVDEKFRRLERFYKQAMPRLGWDRFREVDLRYADRVVCR
;
A
#
# COMPACT_ATOMS: atom_id res chain seq x y z
N MET A 1 38.62 -68.22 4.34
CA MET A 1 39.23 -66.88 4.65
C MET A 1 38.95 -65.78 3.63
N GLN A 2 38.37 -66.06 2.46
CA GLN A 2 38.18 -65.06 1.37
C GLN A 2 36.96 -64.17 1.46
N ARG A 3 35.97 -64.43 2.31
CA ARG A 3 34.77 -63.63 2.41
C ARG A 3 34.85 -62.40 3.37
N TRP A 4 35.76 -62.39 4.29
CA TRP A 4 35.96 -61.31 5.26
C TRP A 4 36.70 -60.10 4.65
N THR A 5 37.63 -60.38 3.71
CA THR A 5 38.40 -59.31 3.03
C THR A 5 37.52 -58.42 2.12
N GLN A 6 36.45 -58.99 1.57
CA GLN A 6 35.54 -58.23 0.69
C GLN A 6 34.75 -57.14 1.42
N TYR A 7 34.57 -57.23 2.74
CA TYR A 7 33.85 -56.20 3.53
C TYR A 7 34.81 -55.30 4.31
N ILE A 8 35.99 -55.81 4.71
CA ILE A 8 36.93 -55.01 5.49
C ILE A 8 37.59 -53.90 4.64
N LEU A 9 37.91 -54.19 3.39
CA LEU A 9 38.59 -53.24 2.51
C LEU A 9 37.72 -52.01 2.19
N PRO A 10 36.46 -52.17 1.79
CA PRO A 10 35.57 -51.00 1.55
C PRO A 10 35.24 -50.24 2.83
N THR A 11 35.09 -50.92 3.98
CA THR A 11 34.83 -50.22 5.26
C THR A 11 36.01 -49.35 5.70
N LEU A 12 37.24 -49.85 5.55
CA LEU A 12 38.46 -49.07 5.82
C LEU A 12 38.60 -47.88 4.88
N LEU A 13 38.25 -48.04 3.61
CA LEU A 13 38.26 -46.95 2.62
C LEU A 13 37.22 -45.85 3.00
N TRP A 14 36.01 -46.23 3.37
CA TRP A 14 34.99 -45.27 3.80
C TRP A 14 35.34 -44.58 5.13
N CYS A 15 35.96 -45.29 6.08
CA CYS A 15 36.49 -44.69 7.30
C CYS A 15 37.62 -43.69 6.98
N GLY A 16 38.49 -43.98 6.02
CA GLY A 16 39.54 -43.07 5.56
C GLY A 16 38.96 -41.80 4.90
N VAL A 17 37.94 -41.96 4.05
CA VAL A 17 37.24 -40.83 3.44
C VAL A 17 36.53 -39.98 4.49
N ALA A 18 35.84 -40.61 5.44
CA ALA A 18 35.19 -39.92 6.53
C ALA A 18 36.17 -39.13 7.42
N ALA A 19 37.29 -39.75 7.78
CA ALA A 19 38.39 -39.13 8.55
C ALA A 19 38.98 -37.94 7.77
N TYR A 20 39.19 -38.08 6.47
CA TYR A 20 39.68 -37.00 5.63
C TYR A 20 38.68 -35.83 5.54
N LEU A 21 37.39 -36.11 5.38
CA LEU A 21 36.33 -35.09 5.37
C LEU A 21 36.24 -34.34 6.70
N VAL A 22 36.34 -35.07 7.82
CA VAL A 22 36.37 -34.45 9.17
C VAL A 22 37.65 -33.62 9.33
N TYR A 23 38.80 -34.11 8.94
CA TYR A 23 40.06 -33.35 8.98
C TYR A 23 39.99 -32.11 8.10
N ALA A 24 39.49 -32.21 6.87
CA ALA A 24 39.31 -31.08 5.96
C ALA A 24 38.32 -30.04 6.53
N ALA A 25 37.21 -30.48 7.13
CA ALA A 25 36.24 -29.60 7.77
C ALA A 25 36.85 -28.86 8.99
N LEU A 26 37.62 -29.54 9.81
CA LEU A 26 38.31 -28.95 10.96
C LEU A 26 39.39 -27.95 10.52
N SER A 27 40.21 -28.31 9.51
CA SER A 27 41.24 -27.42 8.96
C SER A 27 40.67 -26.13 8.35
N VAL A 28 39.54 -26.24 7.63
CA VAL A 28 38.83 -25.06 7.09
C VAL A 28 38.29 -24.20 8.23
N ARG A 29 37.83 -24.81 9.33
CA ARG A 29 37.34 -24.10 10.51
C ARG A 29 38.45 -23.35 11.24
N GLU A 30 39.62 -23.95 11.41
CA GLU A 30 40.78 -23.30 12.05
C GLU A 30 41.27 -22.08 11.24
N VAL A 31 41.32 -22.18 9.92
CA VAL A 31 41.71 -21.07 9.04
C VAL A 31 40.70 -19.91 9.15
N ARG A 32 39.40 -20.20 9.26
CA ARG A 32 38.39 -19.17 9.42
C ARG A 32 38.36 -18.49 10.79
N THR A 33 38.67 -19.23 11.86
CA THR A 33 38.66 -18.67 13.22
C THR A 33 39.87 -17.77 13.52
N GLY A 34 40.94 -17.83 12.73
CA GLY A 34 42.12 -16.97 12.83
C GLY A 34 42.05 -15.67 12.03
N GLU A 35 41.14 -15.57 11.05
CA GLU A 35 41.02 -14.38 10.21
C GLU A 35 40.14 -13.31 10.92
N GLN A 36 40.71 -12.13 11.12
CA GLN A 36 39.95 -10.96 11.56
C GLN A 36 39.61 -10.08 10.35
N VAL A 37 38.48 -9.43 10.38
CA VAL A 37 38.14 -8.45 9.37
C VAL A 37 39.04 -7.22 9.52
N THR A 38 39.87 -7.00 8.52
CA THR A 38 40.85 -5.89 8.50
C THR A 38 40.29 -4.63 7.81
N GLN A 39 39.39 -4.81 6.83
CA GLN A 39 38.89 -3.73 6.00
C GLN A 39 37.41 -3.90 5.66
N VAL A 40 36.71 -2.76 5.55
CA VAL A 40 35.32 -2.68 5.04
C VAL A 40 35.35 -1.97 3.70
N GLU A 41 34.98 -2.67 2.66
CA GLU A 41 34.83 -2.14 1.29
C GLU A 41 33.33 -1.92 1.02
N ILE A 42 32.96 -0.69 0.62
CA ILE A 42 31.58 -0.34 0.30
C ILE A 42 31.55 0.05 -1.16
N VAL A 43 30.84 -0.75 -1.94
CA VAL A 43 30.64 -0.57 -3.38
C VAL A 43 29.18 -0.10 -3.59
N VAL A 44 29.04 1.09 -4.15
CA VAL A 44 27.74 1.63 -4.55
C VAL A 44 27.66 1.46 -6.07
N ALA A 45 26.74 0.61 -6.53
CA ALA A 45 26.46 0.47 -7.95
C ALA A 45 25.73 1.74 -8.40
N ASP A 46 26.35 2.47 -9.34
CA ASP A 46 25.75 3.63 -9.97
C ASP A 46 25.01 3.17 -11.23
N SER A 47 23.69 3.06 -11.12
CA SER A 47 22.85 2.53 -12.20
C SER A 47 22.35 3.61 -13.17
N THR A 48 22.34 4.89 -12.75
CA THR A 48 21.59 5.92 -13.49
C THR A 48 22.44 6.95 -14.21
N GLY A 49 23.71 7.14 -13.87
CA GLY A 49 24.48 8.29 -14.38
C GLY A 49 23.92 9.66 -13.98
N GLN A 50 22.81 9.71 -13.22
CA GLN A 50 22.16 10.96 -12.78
C GLN A 50 22.71 11.50 -11.45
N GLY A 51 23.64 10.78 -10.84
CA GLY A 51 24.26 11.12 -9.56
C GLY A 51 23.95 10.16 -8.43
N THR A 52 24.81 10.16 -7.43
CA THR A 52 24.71 9.26 -6.27
C THR A 52 23.84 9.86 -5.17
N LEU A 53 22.71 9.22 -4.86
CA LEU A 53 21.84 9.57 -3.72
C LEU A 53 22.43 9.11 -2.40
N ILE A 54 23.18 8.00 -2.40
CA ILE A 54 23.85 7.44 -1.22
C ILE A 54 25.36 7.32 -1.50
N LYS A 55 26.18 7.79 -0.56
CA LYS A 55 27.64 7.68 -0.64
C LYS A 55 28.14 6.64 0.35
N SER A 56 29.29 6.03 0.06
CA SER A 56 29.96 5.10 1.00
C SER A 56 30.20 5.72 2.38
N SER A 57 30.39 7.06 2.45
CA SER A 57 30.49 7.81 3.71
C SER A 57 29.20 7.79 4.54
N ASP A 58 28.04 7.75 3.90
CA ASP A 58 26.74 7.72 4.59
C ASP A 58 26.48 6.34 5.19
N VAL A 59 26.86 5.28 4.46
CA VAL A 59 26.82 3.89 4.97
C VAL A 59 27.76 3.73 6.18
N ARG A 60 29.01 4.21 6.06
CA ARG A 60 29.96 4.17 7.19
C ARG A 60 29.44 4.93 8.41
N ARG A 61 28.79 6.07 8.19
CA ARG A 61 28.17 6.88 9.26
C ARG A 61 26.97 6.16 9.91
N ALA A 62 26.18 5.45 9.11
CA ALA A 62 25.07 4.63 9.61
C ALA A 62 25.55 3.48 10.48
N LEU A 63 26.57 2.75 10.05
CA LEU A 63 27.20 1.67 10.82
C LEU A 63 27.76 2.19 12.15
N LYS A 64 28.49 3.33 12.10
CA LYS A 64 29.06 3.96 13.33
C LYS A 64 27.99 4.42 14.30
N ARG A 65 26.91 5.04 13.82
CA ARG A 65 25.79 5.50 14.69
C ARG A 65 25.08 4.36 15.41
N ASN A 66 25.06 3.17 14.80
CA ASN A 66 24.44 1.99 15.40
C ASN A 66 25.46 1.11 16.17
N ASN A 67 26.65 1.64 16.46
CA ASN A 67 27.71 0.96 17.20
C ASN A 67 28.13 -0.40 16.62
N ILE A 68 27.96 -0.61 15.30
CA ILE A 68 28.39 -1.84 14.63
C ILE A 68 29.90 -1.75 14.39
N ARG A 69 30.63 -2.54 15.17
CA ARG A 69 32.08 -2.73 14.99
C ARG A 69 32.30 -3.91 14.05
N ILE A 70 33.10 -3.69 13.03
CA ILE A 70 33.38 -4.71 11.98
C ILE A 70 34.88 -5.02 11.97
N VAL A 71 35.70 -3.97 11.91
CA VAL A 71 37.17 -4.14 11.86
C VAL A 71 37.69 -4.66 13.20
N GLY A 72 38.50 -5.71 13.13
CA GLY A 72 39.04 -6.41 14.29
C GLY A 72 38.16 -7.51 14.88
N CYS A 73 36.96 -7.73 14.29
CA CYS A 73 36.05 -8.81 14.70
C CYS A 73 36.28 -10.07 13.85
N SER A 74 36.00 -11.23 14.44
CA SER A 74 35.97 -12.49 13.68
C SER A 74 34.79 -12.48 12.69
N PRO A 75 34.93 -12.98 11.47
CA PRO A 75 33.83 -13.08 10.48
C PRO A 75 32.56 -13.72 11.05
N ASP A 76 32.69 -14.76 11.86
CA ASP A 76 31.58 -15.49 12.46
C ASP A 76 30.81 -14.68 13.53
N SER A 77 31.41 -13.60 14.06
CA SER A 77 30.79 -12.74 15.06
C SER A 77 30.00 -11.58 14.46
N ILE A 78 30.06 -11.38 13.14
CA ILE A 78 29.41 -10.27 12.46
C ILE A 78 28.07 -10.71 11.90
N ASP A 79 26.97 -10.11 12.39
CA ASP A 79 25.63 -10.33 11.83
C ASP A 79 25.47 -9.53 10.52
N LEU A 80 25.76 -10.19 9.40
CA LEU A 80 25.61 -9.61 8.05
C LEU A 80 24.18 -9.20 7.77
N SER A 81 23.21 -10.01 8.19
CA SER A 81 21.79 -9.70 7.98
C SER A 81 21.34 -8.46 8.77
N ALA A 82 21.93 -8.22 9.95
CA ALA A 82 21.65 -6.97 10.69
C ALA A 82 22.22 -5.75 9.96
N ILE A 83 23.41 -5.88 9.35
CA ILE A 83 24.02 -4.83 8.52
C ILE A 83 23.14 -4.54 7.30
N GLU A 84 22.72 -5.57 6.57
CA GLU A 84 21.84 -5.45 5.41
C GLU A 84 20.50 -4.79 5.77
N ARG A 85 19.85 -5.25 6.84
CA ARG A 85 18.61 -4.64 7.33
C ARG A 85 18.79 -3.18 7.73
N LEU A 86 19.92 -2.85 8.37
CA LEU A 86 20.20 -1.46 8.78
C LEU A 86 20.35 -0.54 7.57
N ILE A 87 21.12 -0.96 6.56
CA ILE A 87 21.39 -0.17 5.35
C ILE A 87 20.14 -0.12 4.48
N GLY A 88 19.41 -1.22 4.33
CA GLY A 88 18.18 -1.34 3.55
C GLY A 88 16.99 -0.53 4.09
N ARG A 89 17.05 -0.07 5.37
CA ARG A 89 16.07 0.89 5.90
C ARG A 89 16.18 2.28 5.28
N ASN A 90 17.28 2.56 4.61
CA ASN A 90 17.43 3.80 3.88
C ASN A 90 16.62 3.74 2.59
N GLY A 91 15.61 4.60 2.43
CA GLY A 91 14.73 4.62 1.27
C GLY A 91 15.46 4.76 -0.09
N PHE A 92 16.70 5.23 -0.11
CA PHE A 92 17.51 5.33 -1.33
C PHE A 92 18.11 4.00 -1.77
N VAL A 93 18.20 3.02 -0.87
CA VAL A 93 18.78 1.72 -1.15
C VAL A 93 17.72 0.78 -1.71
N GLU A 94 17.98 0.22 -2.87
CA GLU A 94 17.12 -0.78 -3.49
C GLU A 94 17.48 -2.17 -2.99
N GLN A 95 18.76 -2.54 -3.14
CA GLN A 95 19.30 -3.81 -2.68
C GLN A 95 20.59 -3.58 -1.94
N VAL A 96 20.88 -4.43 -0.98
CA VAL A 96 22.14 -4.46 -0.26
C VAL A 96 22.52 -5.91 0.02
N VAL A 97 23.77 -6.23 -0.26
CA VAL A 97 24.36 -7.56 0.03
C VAL A 97 25.67 -7.34 0.76
N ALA A 98 25.81 -7.97 1.92
CA ALA A 98 27.05 -7.95 2.68
C ALA A 98 27.67 -9.36 2.72
N TYR A 99 28.94 -9.48 2.41
CA TYR A 99 29.63 -10.77 2.42
C TYR A 99 31.12 -10.64 2.74
N HIS A 100 31.68 -11.72 3.23
CA HIS A 100 33.10 -11.82 3.49
C HIS A 100 33.88 -12.17 2.19
N ALA A 101 34.78 -11.29 1.78
CA ALA A 101 35.69 -11.50 0.68
C ALA A 101 37.03 -12.04 1.19
N LYS A 102 37.86 -12.53 0.28
CA LYS A 102 39.20 -13.08 0.64
C LYS A 102 40.08 -11.98 1.24
N GLY A 103 40.96 -12.36 2.18
CA GLY A 103 41.95 -11.46 2.80
C GLY A 103 41.37 -10.61 3.93
N GLY A 104 40.34 -11.07 4.64
CA GLY A 104 39.78 -10.38 5.78
C GLY A 104 38.99 -9.09 5.41
N VAL A 105 38.42 -9.03 4.21
CA VAL A 105 37.64 -7.90 3.75
C VAL A 105 36.14 -8.18 3.90
N LEU A 106 35.41 -7.30 4.61
CA LEU A 106 33.96 -7.29 4.53
C LEU A 106 33.53 -6.40 3.37
N ARG A 107 32.84 -6.96 2.38
CA ARG A 107 32.34 -6.23 1.24
C ARG A 107 30.83 -5.99 1.38
N ILE A 108 30.41 -4.74 1.20
CA ILE A 108 29.02 -4.32 1.22
C ILE A 108 28.73 -3.73 -0.15
N GLU A 109 27.94 -4.43 -0.95
CA GLU A 109 27.49 -3.98 -2.26
C GLU A 109 26.06 -3.50 -2.12
N LEU A 110 25.78 -2.34 -2.67
CA LEU A 110 24.43 -1.78 -2.66
C LEU A 110 24.10 -1.15 -4.01
N SER A 111 22.84 -1.31 -4.42
CA SER A 111 22.24 -0.57 -5.53
C SER A 111 21.33 0.53 -4.97
N GLN A 112 21.30 1.64 -5.67
CA GLN A 112 20.40 2.74 -5.33
C GLN A 112 19.14 2.70 -6.19
N ARG A 113 18.02 3.15 -5.61
CA ARG A 113 16.75 3.29 -6.33
C ARG A 113 16.82 4.36 -7.37
N GLU A 114 16.13 4.12 -8.48
CA GLU A 114 16.01 5.04 -9.60
C GLU A 114 14.67 5.76 -9.55
N PRO A 115 14.61 6.98 -9.01
CA PRO A 115 13.38 7.75 -9.05
C PRO A 115 13.16 8.34 -10.43
N ILE A 116 11.90 8.36 -10.87
CA ILE A 116 11.48 9.00 -12.13
C ILE A 116 10.86 10.38 -11.90
N VAL A 117 10.42 10.68 -10.68
CA VAL A 117 9.70 11.92 -10.37
C VAL A 117 9.91 12.35 -8.93
N ARG A 118 9.95 13.68 -8.73
CA ARG A 118 9.89 14.31 -7.42
C ARG A 118 8.50 14.85 -7.14
N LEU A 119 7.84 14.32 -6.13
CA LEU A 119 6.52 14.74 -5.68
C LEU A 119 6.65 15.79 -4.57
N ARG A 120 6.40 17.05 -4.91
CA ARG A 120 6.40 18.16 -3.97
C ARG A 120 4.97 18.63 -3.74
N LEU A 121 4.25 17.91 -2.88
CA LEU A 121 2.82 18.07 -2.65
C LEU A 121 2.54 18.53 -1.22
N GLY A 122 2.15 19.80 -1.06
CA GLY A 122 1.97 20.42 0.24
C GLY A 122 3.27 20.47 1.05
N GLN A 123 3.31 19.79 2.19
CA GLN A 123 4.51 19.68 3.04
C GLN A 123 5.34 18.43 2.75
N SER A 124 4.89 17.57 1.84
CA SER A 124 5.57 16.33 1.47
C SER A 124 6.53 16.60 0.31
N ASP A 125 7.78 16.18 0.44
CA ASP A 125 8.82 16.26 -0.59
C ASP A 125 9.48 14.88 -0.72
N ARG A 126 9.15 14.16 -1.80
CA ARG A 126 9.49 12.76 -1.98
C ARG A 126 9.89 12.44 -3.39
N TYR A 127 10.66 11.40 -3.54
CA TYR A 127 10.89 10.73 -4.79
C TYR A 127 9.96 9.53 -4.96
N ALA A 128 9.57 9.25 -6.20
CA ALA A 128 8.86 8.04 -6.59
C ALA A 128 9.59 7.31 -7.71
N THR A 129 9.66 5.99 -7.62
CA THR A 129 10.10 5.12 -8.71
C THR A 129 8.95 4.79 -9.65
N SER A 130 9.23 4.26 -10.85
CA SER A 130 8.21 3.77 -11.79
C SER A 130 7.31 2.68 -11.18
N GLU A 131 7.86 1.86 -10.29
CA GLU A 131 7.13 0.80 -9.59
C GLU A 131 6.25 1.33 -8.42
N GLY A 132 6.27 2.64 -8.16
CA GLY A 132 5.48 3.24 -7.09
C GLY A 132 6.09 3.11 -5.70
N TYR A 133 7.41 2.95 -5.58
CA TYR A 133 8.09 3.07 -4.30
C TYR A 133 8.33 4.55 -3.98
N LEU A 134 7.84 4.98 -2.82
CA LEU A 134 8.00 6.35 -2.31
C LEU A 134 9.08 6.40 -1.25
N PHE A 135 9.95 7.42 -1.32
CA PHE A 135 10.95 7.71 -0.30
C PHE A 135 11.21 9.20 -0.15
N GLU A 136 11.71 9.60 1.01
CA GLU A 136 11.92 11.02 1.35
C GLU A 136 13.02 11.63 0.47
N SER A 137 12.81 12.85 -0.01
CA SER A 137 13.81 13.60 -0.77
C SER A 137 14.96 14.04 0.13
N PRO A 138 16.24 13.80 -0.24
CA PRO A 138 17.38 14.24 0.55
C PRO A 138 17.50 15.76 0.52
N LYS A 139 17.68 16.38 1.67
CA LYS A 139 17.76 17.86 1.80
C LYS A 139 18.93 18.51 1.05
N ARG A 140 19.95 17.73 0.66
CA ARG A 140 21.23 18.25 0.12
C ARG A 140 21.52 17.83 -1.32
N THR A 141 20.71 16.98 -1.92
CA THR A 141 20.94 16.47 -3.27
C THR A 141 19.62 16.59 -4.05
N SER A 142 19.70 17.14 -5.25
CA SER A 142 18.57 17.19 -6.18
C SER A 142 18.99 16.47 -7.45
N LEU A 143 18.15 15.56 -7.91
CA LEU A 143 18.31 14.91 -9.20
C LEU A 143 17.58 15.71 -10.27
N TYR A 144 18.06 15.59 -11.50
CA TYR A 144 17.39 16.19 -12.65
C TYR A 144 16.24 15.28 -13.10
N MET A 145 15.03 15.67 -12.76
CA MET A 145 13.79 14.97 -13.09
C MET A 145 12.60 15.91 -12.99
N PRO A 146 11.46 15.59 -13.61
CA PRO A 146 10.26 16.40 -13.48
C PRO A 146 9.76 16.46 -12.04
N VAL A 147 9.23 17.63 -11.67
CA VAL A 147 8.69 17.89 -10.35
C VAL A 147 7.18 17.95 -10.44
N VAL A 148 6.49 17.10 -9.70
CA VAL A 148 5.03 17.17 -9.55
C VAL A 148 4.68 18.05 -8.35
N THR A 149 3.85 19.06 -8.60
CA THR A 149 3.33 20.00 -7.60
C THR A 149 1.80 20.03 -7.65
N GLY A 150 1.18 20.85 -6.82
CA GLY A 150 -0.27 21.08 -6.85
C GLY A 150 -1.03 20.55 -5.64
N SER A 151 -2.34 20.36 -5.80
CA SER A 151 -3.24 19.95 -4.70
C SER A 151 -3.56 18.47 -4.67
N TYR A 152 -3.04 17.69 -5.62
CA TYR A 152 -3.17 16.23 -5.63
C TYR A 152 -2.61 15.62 -4.33
N ARG A 153 -3.24 14.57 -3.85
CA ARG A 153 -2.79 13.83 -2.66
C ARG A 153 -2.62 12.37 -2.99
N PRO A 154 -1.39 11.84 -2.90
CA PRO A 154 -1.15 10.41 -3.04
C PRO A 154 -1.93 9.59 -1.99
N PRO A 155 -2.27 8.32 -2.28
CA PRO A 155 -3.06 7.45 -1.41
C PRO A 155 -2.28 6.90 -0.21
N VAL A 156 -1.38 7.69 0.35
CA VAL A 156 -0.50 7.33 1.48
C VAL A 156 -0.32 8.50 2.44
N PRO A 157 0.01 8.25 3.71
CA PRO A 157 0.36 9.30 4.67
C PRO A 157 1.60 10.12 4.23
N ASN A 158 1.69 11.36 4.72
CA ASN A 158 2.80 12.27 4.35
C ASN A 158 4.20 11.77 4.72
N ASN A 159 4.35 10.87 5.68
CA ASN A 159 5.63 10.30 6.13
C ASN A 159 5.84 8.84 5.67
N PHE A 160 5.06 8.38 4.70
CA PHE A 160 5.14 7.00 4.22
C PHE A 160 6.42 6.77 3.40
N THR A 161 7.09 5.66 3.60
CA THR A 161 8.20 5.14 2.77
C THR A 161 7.92 3.68 2.49
N GLY A 162 7.95 3.29 1.22
CA GLY A 162 7.65 1.94 0.77
C GLY A 162 6.85 1.90 -0.52
N PHE A 163 6.45 0.70 -0.91
CA PHE A 163 5.56 0.51 -2.06
C PHE A 163 4.13 0.95 -1.72
N VAL A 164 3.60 1.85 -2.52
CA VAL A 164 2.21 2.31 -2.37
C VAL A 164 1.23 1.15 -2.52
N PHE A 165 1.52 0.21 -3.43
CA PHE A 165 0.71 -0.99 -3.64
C PHE A 165 0.56 -1.84 -2.36
N ASP A 166 1.66 -2.09 -1.64
CA ASP A 166 1.63 -2.87 -0.39
C ASP A 166 0.79 -2.18 0.69
N HIS A 167 0.87 -0.84 0.74
CA HIS A 167 0.03 -0.05 1.65
C HIS A 167 -1.46 -0.21 1.32
N ILE A 168 -1.83 -0.17 0.04
CA ILE A 168 -3.21 -0.37 -0.41
C ILE A 168 -3.70 -1.79 -0.08
N LEU A 169 -2.89 -2.82 -0.35
CA LEU A 169 -3.22 -4.22 -0.01
C LEU A 169 -3.43 -4.41 1.50
N SER A 170 -2.54 -3.85 2.30
CA SER A 170 -2.65 -3.93 3.77
C SER A 170 -3.91 -3.24 4.29
N ASN A 171 -4.24 -2.05 3.78
CA ASN A 171 -5.47 -1.34 4.12
C ASN A 171 -6.72 -2.12 3.70
N ARG A 172 -6.69 -2.75 2.51
CA ARG A 172 -7.79 -3.60 2.04
C ARG A 172 -8.01 -4.78 2.97
N ALA A 173 -6.95 -5.53 3.29
CA ALA A 173 -7.03 -6.68 4.20
C ALA A 173 -7.57 -6.27 5.59
N THR A 174 -7.13 -5.12 6.11
CA THR A 174 -7.62 -4.56 7.37
C THR A 174 -9.11 -4.20 7.28
N THR A 175 -9.53 -3.54 6.20
CA THR A 175 -10.93 -3.17 5.99
C THR A 175 -11.83 -4.40 5.85
N ASP A 176 -11.41 -5.41 5.09
CA ASP A 176 -12.17 -6.65 4.91
C ASP A 176 -12.33 -7.39 6.25
N SER A 177 -11.28 -7.45 7.06
CA SER A 177 -11.32 -8.01 8.41
C SER A 177 -12.31 -7.26 9.32
N LEU A 178 -12.28 -5.91 9.31
CA LEU A 178 -13.22 -5.10 10.09
C LEU A 178 -14.66 -5.27 9.63
N VAL A 179 -14.90 -5.36 8.32
CA VAL A 179 -16.22 -5.61 7.75
C VAL A 179 -16.76 -6.97 8.19
N GLU A 180 -15.90 -8.00 8.23
CA GLU A 180 -16.29 -9.33 8.72
C GLU A 180 -16.62 -9.33 10.22
N VAL A 181 -15.83 -8.64 11.04
CA VAL A 181 -16.12 -8.47 12.48
C VAL A 181 -17.48 -7.81 12.68
N LEU A 182 -17.77 -6.71 11.97
CA LEU A 182 -19.05 -6.03 12.02
C LEU A 182 -20.22 -6.92 11.55
N GLU A 183 -19.99 -7.81 10.59
CA GLU A 183 -21.02 -8.76 10.15
C GLU A 183 -21.32 -9.80 11.23
N ARG A 184 -20.29 -10.29 11.92
CA ARG A 184 -20.46 -11.19 13.09
C ARG A 184 -21.19 -10.49 14.24
N GLU A 185 -20.90 -9.22 14.49
CA GLU A 185 -21.60 -8.42 15.51
C GLU A 185 -23.11 -8.27 15.23
N LYS A 186 -23.55 -8.30 13.99
CA LYS A 186 -24.98 -8.24 13.64
C LYS A 186 -25.75 -9.53 13.98
N TYR A 187 -25.06 -10.64 14.09
CA TYR A 187 -25.68 -11.97 14.26
C TYR A 187 -26.63 -12.05 15.49
N PRO A 188 -26.21 -11.65 16.71
CA PRO A 188 -27.09 -11.67 17.87
C PRO A 188 -28.31 -10.76 17.70
N TYR A 189 -28.15 -9.57 17.12
CA TYR A 189 -29.28 -8.66 16.88
C TYR A 189 -30.28 -9.22 15.87
N ARG A 190 -29.82 -9.85 14.79
CA ARG A 190 -30.69 -10.56 13.83
C ARG A 190 -31.45 -11.71 14.48
N ALA A 191 -30.78 -12.48 15.34
CA ALA A 191 -31.42 -13.58 16.07
C ALA A 191 -32.49 -13.07 17.04
N LEU A 192 -32.19 -12.02 17.83
CA LEU A 192 -33.14 -11.37 18.76
C LEU A 192 -34.30 -10.69 18.03
N GLU A 193 -34.06 -10.06 16.89
CA GLU A 193 -35.14 -9.49 16.06
C GLU A 193 -36.10 -10.58 15.57
N ARG A 194 -35.57 -11.69 15.02
CA ARG A 194 -36.37 -12.84 14.56
C ARG A 194 -37.17 -13.47 15.69
N ALA A 195 -36.53 -13.67 16.86
CA ALA A 195 -37.20 -14.24 18.04
C ALA A 195 -38.34 -13.32 18.55
N SER A 196 -38.08 -12.00 18.61
CA SER A 196 -39.08 -11.03 19.04
C SER A 196 -40.24 -10.93 18.05
N ARG A 197 -39.99 -10.98 16.73
CA ARG A 197 -41.05 -11.05 15.71
C ARG A 197 -41.89 -12.31 15.82
N ARG A 198 -41.27 -13.48 16.07
CA ARG A 198 -41.99 -14.72 16.27
C ARG A 198 -42.91 -14.62 17.50
N LYS A 199 -42.41 -14.11 18.63
CA LYS A 199 -43.20 -13.93 19.86
C LYS A 199 -44.35 -12.90 19.65
N ALA A 200 -44.10 -11.78 18.95
CA ALA A 200 -45.15 -10.83 18.63
C ALA A 200 -46.29 -11.49 17.83
N ARG A 201 -45.94 -12.27 16.78
CA ARG A 201 -46.94 -13.00 15.98
C ARG A 201 -47.64 -14.09 16.77
N GLN A 202 -46.96 -14.78 17.69
CA GLN A 202 -47.56 -15.78 18.55
C GLN A 202 -48.57 -15.15 19.50
N GLU A 203 -48.23 -14.03 20.15
CA GLU A 203 -49.15 -13.30 21.01
C GLU A 203 -50.37 -12.76 20.23
N GLN A 204 -50.16 -12.22 19.02
CA GLN A 204 -51.28 -11.76 18.16
C GLN A 204 -52.27 -12.86 17.79
N ARG A 205 -51.82 -14.11 17.67
CA ARG A 205 -52.66 -15.27 17.34
C ARG A 205 -53.27 -15.93 18.56
N ARG A 206 -52.86 -15.54 19.76
CA ARG A 206 -53.34 -16.12 20.99
C ARG A 206 -54.81 -15.70 21.19
N GLN A 207 -55.65 -16.68 21.46
CA GLN A 207 -57.07 -16.48 21.73
C GLN A 207 -57.36 -16.89 23.18
N LEU A 208 -58.30 -16.19 23.83
CA LEU A 208 -58.79 -16.56 25.13
C LEU A 208 -59.74 -17.74 24.92
N PRO A 209 -59.46 -18.93 25.45
CA PRO A 209 -60.45 -20.02 25.40
C PRO A 209 -61.64 -19.71 26.29
N ARG A 210 -62.83 -19.91 25.79
CA ARG A 210 -64.04 -19.87 26.60
C ARG A 210 -64.08 -21.14 27.44
N HIS A 211 -64.61 -21.03 28.67
CA HIS A 211 -64.78 -22.21 29.56
C HIS A 211 -65.61 -23.29 28.87
N TRP A 212 -65.18 -24.56 28.88
CA TRP A 212 -65.83 -25.64 28.15
C TRP A 212 -67.24 -25.95 28.63
N LEU A 213 -67.58 -25.62 29.91
CA LEU A 213 -68.90 -25.75 30.50
C LEU A 213 -69.74 -24.44 30.45
N HIS A 214 -69.43 -23.47 29.59
CA HIS A 214 -70.12 -22.17 29.47
C HIS A 214 -71.63 -22.38 29.18
N TRP A 215 -72.01 -23.42 28.43
CA TRP A 215 -73.40 -23.77 28.14
C TRP A 215 -74.19 -24.28 29.35
N LEU A 216 -73.52 -24.70 30.45
CA LEU A 216 -74.12 -25.04 31.72
C LEU A 216 -74.16 -23.90 32.75
N GLY A 217 -73.85 -22.66 32.31
CA GLY A 217 -73.83 -21.50 33.18
C GLY A 217 -72.61 -21.38 34.09
N ALA A 218 -71.51 -22.12 33.79
CA ALA A 218 -70.26 -22.03 34.55
C ALA A 218 -69.50 -20.74 34.39
N GLU A 219 -69.86 -19.93 33.38
CA GLU A 219 -69.33 -18.62 33.13
C GLU A 219 -70.41 -17.76 32.46
N SER A 220 -70.73 -16.56 33.02
CA SER A 220 -71.64 -15.62 32.39
C SER A 220 -71.05 -14.91 31.19
N ASP A 221 -71.91 -14.46 30.28
CA ASP A 221 -71.42 -13.72 29.11
C ASP A 221 -70.71 -12.40 29.50
N GLU A 222 -71.18 -11.74 30.57
CA GLU A 222 -70.56 -10.51 31.10
C GLU A 222 -69.17 -10.78 31.68
N GLU A 223 -68.98 -11.84 32.49
CA GLU A 223 -67.67 -12.25 33.03
C GLU A 223 -66.68 -12.64 31.93
N TYR A 224 -67.15 -13.31 30.89
CA TYR A 224 -66.32 -13.66 29.75
C TYR A 224 -65.88 -12.41 28.99
N GLU A 225 -66.77 -11.46 28.73
CA GLU A 225 -66.44 -10.20 28.04
C GLU A 225 -65.44 -9.36 28.87
N GLU A 226 -65.57 -9.29 30.17
CA GLU A 226 -64.63 -8.60 31.04
C GLU A 226 -63.23 -9.29 31.01
N LYS A 227 -63.15 -10.62 31.13
CA LYS A 227 -61.92 -11.40 30.98
C LYS A 227 -61.32 -11.19 29.61
N ARG A 228 -62.14 -11.13 28.57
CA ARG A 228 -61.69 -10.91 27.19
C ARG A 228 -61.07 -9.50 27.02
N ARG A 229 -61.69 -8.46 27.51
CA ARG A 229 -61.13 -7.11 27.51
C ARG A 229 -59.80 -7.02 28.25
N ALA A 230 -59.71 -7.61 29.42
CA ALA A 230 -58.46 -7.65 30.18
C ALA A 230 -57.36 -8.46 29.45
N PHE A 231 -57.74 -9.54 28.77
CA PHE A 231 -56.81 -10.33 27.96
C PHE A 231 -56.31 -9.54 26.74
N GLU A 232 -57.20 -8.89 26.02
CA GLU A 232 -56.83 -8.06 24.84
C GLU A 232 -55.88 -6.93 25.19
N LEU A 233 -56.11 -6.24 26.32
CA LEU A 233 -55.20 -5.20 26.81
C LEU A 233 -53.79 -5.77 27.12
N ARG A 234 -53.71 -6.86 27.82
CA ARG A 234 -52.41 -7.56 28.13
C ARG A 234 -51.73 -8.07 26.87
N GLN A 235 -52.48 -8.56 25.90
CA GLN A 235 -52.00 -9.00 24.61
C GLN A 235 -51.42 -7.83 23.84
N LEU A 236 -52.09 -6.70 23.76
CA LEU A 236 -51.64 -5.48 23.12
C LEU A 236 -50.33 -4.98 23.74
N ASP A 237 -50.22 -4.95 25.06
CA ASP A 237 -48.99 -4.53 25.74
C ASP A 237 -47.82 -5.51 25.47
N SER A 238 -48.07 -6.79 25.46
CA SER A 238 -47.08 -7.82 25.13
C SER A 238 -46.58 -7.67 23.69
N VAL A 239 -47.50 -7.51 22.74
CA VAL A 239 -47.16 -7.26 21.32
C VAL A 239 -46.35 -5.98 21.15
N ARG A 240 -46.79 -4.87 21.80
CA ARG A 240 -46.07 -3.61 21.79
C ARG A 240 -44.66 -3.75 22.30
N LYS A 241 -44.45 -4.46 23.40
CA LYS A 241 -43.12 -4.76 23.99
C LYS A 241 -42.21 -5.53 23.02
N TYR A 242 -42.76 -6.55 22.33
CA TYR A 242 -41.98 -7.30 21.36
C TYR A 242 -41.66 -6.50 20.10
N LEU A 243 -42.59 -5.69 19.59
CA LEU A 243 -42.34 -4.79 18.46
C LEU A 243 -41.32 -3.71 18.78
N TYR A 244 -41.33 -3.17 20.00
CA TYR A 244 -40.28 -2.27 20.48
C TYR A 244 -38.91 -2.93 20.42
N ARG A 245 -38.76 -4.19 20.90
CA ARG A 245 -37.51 -4.93 20.81
C ARG A 245 -37.08 -5.19 19.37
N VAL A 246 -38.01 -5.46 18.47
CA VAL A 246 -37.72 -5.56 17.02
C VAL A 246 -37.12 -4.28 16.49
N ARG A 247 -37.71 -3.12 16.83
CA ARG A 247 -37.23 -1.82 16.41
C ARG A 247 -35.82 -1.55 16.91
N VAL A 248 -35.55 -1.74 18.21
CA VAL A 248 -34.23 -1.50 18.81
C VAL A 248 -33.15 -2.38 18.15
N ASN A 249 -33.44 -3.68 17.94
CA ASN A 249 -32.48 -4.57 17.30
C ASN A 249 -32.25 -4.21 15.83
N ARG A 250 -33.29 -3.76 15.10
CA ARG A 250 -33.16 -3.26 13.73
C ARG A 250 -32.29 -2.01 13.65
N GLU A 251 -32.50 -1.05 14.52
CA GLU A 251 -31.68 0.17 14.61
C GLU A 251 -30.19 -0.17 14.86
N ALA A 252 -29.91 -1.18 15.71
CA ALA A 252 -28.54 -1.66 15.93
C ALA A 252 -27.94 -2.25 14.65
N ILE A 253 -28.68 -3.08 13.91
CA ILE A 253 -28.23 -3.66 12.63
C ILE A 253 -27.98 -2.55 11.60
N GLU A 254 -28.85 -1.56 11.51
CA GLU A 254 -28.73 -0.43 10.59
C GLU A 254 -27.48 0.41 10.88
N ARG A 255 -27.17 0.69 12.16
CA ARG A 255 -25.94 1.38 12.58
C ARG A 255 -24.69 0.63 12.16
N LEU A 256 -24.65 -0.70 12.40
CA LEU A 256 -23.51 -1.54 11.99
C LEU A 256 -23.39 -1.60 10.47
N THR A 257 -24.50 -1.66 9.75
CA THR A 257 -24.51 -1.64 8.28
C THR A 257 -23.99 -0.33 7.72
N ALA A 258 -24.44 0.80 8.26
CA ALA A 258 -23.94 2.11 7.87
C ALA A 258 -22.43 2.27 8.12
N ARG A 259 -21.92 1.67 9.22
CA ARG A 259 -20.47 1.64 9.49
C ARG A 259 -19.71 0.81 8.46
N GLN A 260 -20.22 -0.35 8.06
CA GLN A 260 -19.62 -1.17 6.99
C GLN A 260 -19.60 -0.42 5.65
N GLU A 261 -20.69 0.25 5.30
CA GLU A 261 -20.76 1.03 4.06
C GLU A 261 -19.75 2.18 4.05
N ARG A 262 -19.56 2.86 5.19
CA ARG A 262 -18.53 3.91 5.32
C ARG A 262 -17.13 3.34 5.06
N LEU A 263 -16.77 2.23 5.70
CA LEU A 263 -15.47 1.57 5.50
C LEU A 263 -15.25 1.18 4.03
N ARG A 264 -16.25 0.57 3.40
CA ARG A 264 -16.18 0.21 1.98
C ARG A 264 -16.04 1.43 1.06
N ASN A 265 -16.73 2.52 1.38
CA ASN A 265 -16.64 3.76 0.61
C ASN A 265 -15.28 4.45 0.77
N GLU A 266 -14.69 4.40 1.97
CA GLU A 266 -13.33 4.90 2.20
C GLU A 266 -12.30 4.06 1.43
N GLN A 267 -12.45 2.74 1.43
CA GLN A 267 -11.61 1.85 0.63
C GLN A 267 -11.71 2.13 -0.87
N LYS A 268 -12.92 2.28 -1.42
CA LYS A 268 -13.10 2.64 -2.84
C LYS A 268 -12.45 3.96 -3.20
N LYS A 269 -12.49 4.96 -2.30
CA LYS A 269 -11.80 6.23 -2.51
C LYS A 269 -10.29 6.06 -2.54
N LEU A 270 -9.75 5.21 -1.66
CA LEU A 270 -8.34 4.92 -1.59
C LEU A 270 -7.86 4.17 -2.86
N GLU A 271 -8.62 3.17 -3.31
CA GLU A 271 -8.36 2.43 -4.55
C GLU A 271 -8.39 3.36 -5.78
N LYS A 272 -9.37 4.25 -5.86
CA LYS A 272 -9.43 5.27 -6.92
C LYS A 272 -8.21 6.20 -6.90
N SER A 273 -7.80 6.66 -5.71
CA SER A 273 -6.62 7.51 -5.58
C SER A 273 -5.33 6.74 -5.95
N TYR A 274 -5.28 5.43 -5.73
CA TYR A 274 -4.19 4.57 -6.19
C TYR A 274 -4.16 4.43 -7.72
N GLU A 275 -5.32 4.25 -8.36
CA GLU A 275 -5.41 4.25 -9.83
C GLU A 275 -4.90 5.57 -10.42
N ASP A 276 -5.29 6.70 -9.84
CA ASP A 276 -4.83 8.02 -10.27
C ASP A 276 -3.31 8.18 -10.05
N PHE A 277 -2.79 7.65 -8.95
CA PHE A 277 -1.35 7.63 -8.68
C PHE A 277 -0.59 6.79 -9.71
N THR A 278 -1.07 5.61 -10.04
CA THR A 278 -0.45 4.74 -11.04
C THR A 278 -0.49 5.40 -12.43
N LYS A 279 -1.62 6.01 -12.82
CA LYS A 279 -1.72 6.77 -14.07
C LYS A 279 -0.73 7.92 -14.13
N LEU A 280 -0.54 8.64 -13.01
CA LEU A 280 0.45 9.72 -12.93
C LEU A 280 1.87 9.20 -13.11
N LEU A 281 2.24 8.09 -12.46
CA LEU A 281 3.56 7.49 -12.61
C LEU A 281 3.80 6.99 -14.04
N THR A 282 2.84 6.28 -14.63
CA THR A 282 2.94 5.83 -16.04
C THR A 282 3.11 7.03 -16.99
N PHE A 283 2.33 8.10 -16.77
CA PHE A 283 2.46 9.32 -17.57
C PHE A 283 3.85 9.95 -17.48
N VAL A 284 4.43 9.98 -16.27
CA VAL A 284 5.78 10.53 -16.08
C VAL A 284 6.85 9.61 -16.68
N ASP A 285 6.67 8.30 -16.54
CA ASP A 285 7.57 7.31 -17.12
C ASP A 285 7.60 7.41 -18.66
N ASP A 286 6.44 7.49 -19.29
CA ASP A 286 6.31 7.73 -20.74
C ASP A 286 6.98 9.04 -21.18
N LEU A 287 6.83 10.08 -20.35
CA LEU A 287 7.46 11.39 -20.61
C LEU A 287 8.99 11.31 -20.51
N GLU A 288 9.54 10.60 -19.54
CA GLU A 288 10.98 10.39 -19.36
C GLU A 288 11.62 9.57 -20.48
N HIS A 289 10.85 8.63 -21.09
CA HIS A 289 11.32 7.83 -22.22
C HIS A 289 11.27 8.59 -23.57
N ASN A 290 10.70 9.78 -23.60
CA ASN A 290 10.69 10.63 -24.80
C ASN A 290 11.68 11.78 -24.67
N ASP A 291 12.79 11.75 -25.41
CA ASP A 291 13.89 12.73 -25.32
C ASP A 291 13.44 14.19 -25.47
N PHE A 292 12.43 14.44 -26.31
CA PHE A 292 11.90 15.79 -26.51
C PHE A 292 11.13 16.25 -25.27
N TRP A 293 10.15 15.46 -24.82
CA TRP A 293 9.30 15.85 -23.68
C TRP A 293 10.05 15.84 -22.35
N ARG A 294 11.02 14.93 -22.16
CA ARG A 294 11.92 14.90 -21.02
C ARG A 294 12.70 16.20 -20.86
N SER A 295 13.16 16.78 -21.98
CA SER A 295 13.89 18.05 -21.94
C SER A 295 12.97 19.26 -21.79
N GLU A 296 11.73 19.14 -22.23
CA GLU A 296 10.79 20.25 -22.36
C GLU A 296 9.92 20.43 -21.11
N VAL A 297 9.41 19.34 -20.51
CA VAL A 297 8.52 19.41 -19.35
C VAL A 297 9.34 19.41 -18.06
N VAL A 298 9.39 20.54 -17.38
CA VAL A 298 10.18 20.70 -16.13
C VAL A 298 9.34 20.55 -14.88
N GLN A 299 8.03 20.83 -14.97
CA GLN A 299 7.10 20.72 -13.85
C GLN A 299 5.73 20.24 -14.33
N ILE A 300 5.10 19.44 -13.50
CA ILE A 300 3.74 18.95 -13.71
C ILE A 300 2.91 19.42 -12.51
N GLU A 301 1.88 20.21 -12.77
CA GLU A 301 0.91 20.56 -11.74
C GLU A 301 -0.23 19.54 -11.76
N ALA A 302 -0.35 18.77 -10.69
CA ALA A 302 -1.38 17.77 -10.53
C ALA A 302 -2.44 18.25 -9.52
N TYR A 303 -3.69 18.20 -9.91
CA TYR A 303 -4.80 18.59 -9.05
C TYR A 303 -6.01 17.67 -9.22
N THR A 304 -6.76 17.54 -8.13
CA THR A 304 -7.99 16.75 -8.13
C THR A 304 -9.17 17.68 -8.30
N THR A 305 -9.98 17.45 -9.32
CA THR A 305 -11.19 18.23 -9.59
C THR A 305 -12.27 17.97 -8.54
N PRO A 306 -13.33 18.83 -8.44
CA PRO A 306 -14.48 18.54 -7.60
C PRO A 306 -15.17 17.21 -7.93
N SER A 307 -15.10 16.77 -9.19
CA SER A 307 -15.57 15.44 -9.64
C SER A 307 -14.63 14.27 -9.23
N ARG A 308 -13.56 14.58 -8.49
CA ARG A 308 -12.53 13.62 -8.03
C ARG A 308 -11.76 12.95 -9.16
N GLU A 309 -11.46 13.68 -10.19
CA GLU A 309 -10.63 13.25 -11.30
C GLU A 309 -9.28 13.97 -11.24
N LEU A 310 -8.23 13.25 -11.57
CA LEU A 310 -6.87 13.80 -11.66
C LEU A 310 -6.74 14.54 -12.98
N GLU A 311 -6.36 15.81 -12.92
CA GLU A 311 -6.01 16.62 -14.08
C GLU A 311 -4.58 17.16 -13.95
N LEU A 312 -3.92 17.28 -15.08
CA LEU A 312 -2.53 17.75 -15.17
C LEU A 312 -2.43 19.04 -15.97
N THR A 313 -1.51 19.91 -15.52
CA THR A 313 -1.01 21.04 -16.27
C THR A 313 0.52 20.91 -16.38
N LEU A 314 1.05 20.97 -17.58
CA LEU A 314 2.50 20.86 -17.82
C LEU A 314 3.10 22.25 -17.93
N ILE A 315 4.25 22.45 -17.31
CA ILE A 315 5.01 23.68 -17.38
C ILE A 315 6.25 23.40 -18.25
N PRO A 316 6.27 23.92 -19.47
CA PRO A 316 7.38 23.72 -20.40
C PRO A 316 8.56 24.64 -20.07
N ARG A 317 9.72 24.30 -20.61
CA ARG A 317 10.94 25.10 -20.52
C ARG A 317 11.00 26.21 -21.59
N SER A 318 10.40 25.94 -22.76
CA SER A 318 10.55 26.75 -23.95
C SER A 318 9.81 28.08 -23.93
N GLY A 319 8.86 28.29 -23.00
CA GLY A 319 8.10 29.52 -22.93
C GLY A 319 7.36 29.75 -21.61
N PRO A 320 6.88 30.99 -21.38
CA PRO A 320 6.17 31.35 -20.14
C PRO A 320 4.69 30.96 -20.14
N PHE A 321 4.33 29.87 -20.77
CA PHE A 321 2.95 29.37 -20.85
C PHE A 321 2.78 28.05 -20.13
N ALA A 322 1.55 27.77 -19.74
CA ALA A 322 1.16 26.49 -19.16
C ALA A 322 0.36 25.67 -20.17
N VAL A 323 0.60 24.36 -20.22
CA VAL A 323 -0.14 23.44 -21.08
C VAL A 323 -1.17 22.69 -20.24
N ARG A 324 -2.45 23.02 -20.38
CA ARG A 324 -3.54 22.28 -19.74
C ARG A 324 -3.75 20.96 -20.44
N PHE A 325 -3.11 19.95 -19.92
CA PHE A 325 -3.22 18.58 -20.42
C PHE A 325 -4.59 17.96 -20.10
N GLY A 326 -5.14 18.31 -18.94
CA GLY A 326 -6.40 17.76 -18.44
C GLY A 326 -6.23 16.33 -17.89
N ARG A 327 -7.22 15.47 -18.12
CA ARG A 327 -7.19 14.07 -17.69
C ARG A 327 -6.10 13.29 -18.41
N ILE A 328 -5.57 12.26 -17.72
CA ILE A 328 -4.58 11.32 -18.29
C ILE A 328 -5.32 10.28 -19.14
N GLU A 329 -5.83 10.76 -20.27
CA GLU A 329 -6.55 10.00 -21.29
C GLU A 329 -6.02 10.44 -22.66
N ASP A 330 -5.97 9.53 -23.63
CA ASP A 330 -5.50 9.80 -25.00
C ASP A 330 -4.11 10.48 -25.05
N VAL A 331 -3.21 10.03 -24.18
CA VAL A 331 -1.91 10.67 -23.92
C VAL A 331 -1.11 10.87 -25.21
N ASP A 332 -0.96 9.82 -26.03
CA ASP A 332 -0.21 9.85 -27.27
C ASP A 332 -0.79 10.84 -28.28
N GLU A 333 -2.11 10.92 -28.35
CA GLU A 333 -2.76 11.85 -29.27
C GLU A 333 -2.63 13.29 -28.84
N LYS A 334 -2.73 13.57 -27.54
CA LYS A 334 -2.51 14.90 -26.97
C LYS A 334 -1.07 15.34 -27.21
N PHE A 335 -0.09 14.46 -26.97
CA PHE A 335 1.32 14.78 -27.25
C PHE A 335 1.58 14.96 -28.75
N ARG A 336 1.03 14.16 -29.64
CA ARG A 336 1.14 14.35 -31.08
C ARG A 336 0.55 15.68 -31.56
N ARG A 337 -0.56 16.12 -30.97
CA ARG A 337 -1.17 17.43 -31.25
C ARG A 337 -0.31 18.57 -30.74
N LEU A 338 0.20 18.43 -29.54
CA LEU A 338 1.10 19.41 -28.93
C LEU A 338 2.40 19.53 -29.73
N GLU A 339 3.00 18.43 -30.16
CA GLU A 339 4.21 18.41 -30.98
C GLU A 339 3.99 19.09 -32.34
N ARG A 340 2.86 18.80 -32.99
CA ARG A 340 2.50 19.53 -34.23
C ARG A 340 2.34 21.03 -34.00
N PHE A 341 1.73 21.41 -32.88
CA PHE A 341 1.60 22.82 -32.49
C PHE A 341 2.97 23.47 -32.27
N TYR A 342 3.88 22.81 -31.59
CA TYR A 342 5.26 23.27 -31.38
C TYR A 342 6.03 23.44 -32.69
N LYS A 343 5.92 22.48 -33.60
CA LYS A 343 6.64 22.50 -34.89
C LYS A 343 6.07 23.46 -35.91
N GLN A 344 4.75 23.63 -35.94
CA GLN A 344 4.09 24.36 -37.03
C GLN A 344 3.58 25.75 -36.64
N ALA A 345 3.07 25.89 -35.42
CA ALA A 345 2.41 27.11 -34.97
C ALA A 345 3.36 28.03 -34.18
N MET A 346 4.08 27.51 -33.20
CA MET A 346 4.92 28.28 -32.29
C MET A 346 6.03 29.11 -33.02
N PRO A 347 6.76 28.58 -34.03
CA PRO A 347 7.76 29.34 -34.75
C PRO A 347 7.18 30.55 -35.50
N ARG A 348 5.90 30.49 -35.89
CA ARG A 348 5.20 31.55 -36.62
C ARG A 348 4.53 32.56 -35.70
N LEU A 349 3.99 32.09 -34.57
CA LEU A 349 3.19 32.91 -33.66
C LEU A 349 4.02 33.56 -32.55
N GLY A 350 5.19 33.01 -32.22
CA GLY A 350 6.04 33.41 -31.11
C GLY A 350 5.72 32.63 -29.82
N TRP A 351 6.75 32.37 -29.03
CA TRP A 351 6.69 31.55 -27.80
C TRP A 351 6.13 32.32 -26.60
N ASP A 352 6.17 33.65 -26.65
CA ASP A 352 5.73 34.52 -25.54
C ASP A 352 4.29 35.03 -25.72
N ARG A 353 3.63 34.64 -26.82
CA ARG A 353 2.31 35.17 -27.18
C ARG A 353 1.17 34.64 -26.33
N PHE A 354 1.32 33.45 -25.83
CA PHE A 354 0.26 32.74 -25.09
C PHE A 354 0.67 32.55 -23.65
N ARG A 355 -0.34 32.55 -22.74
CA ARG A 355 -0.16 32.18 -21.33
C ARG A 355 -0.62 30.76 -21.07
N GLU A 356 -1.49 30.24 -21.92
CA GLU A 356 -2.12 28.93 -21.73
C GLU A 356 -2.36 28.26 -23.09
N VAL A 357 -2.03 26.98 -23.17
CA VAL A 357 -2.31 26.07 -24.29
C VAL A 357 -3.18 24.94 -23.76
N ASP A 358 -4.42 24.84 -24.22
CA ASP A 358 -5.41 23.89 -23.71
C ASP A 358 -5.57 22.70 -24.66
N LEU A 359 -5.26 21.50 -24.17
CA LEU A 359 -5.32 20.21 -24.89
C LEU A 359 -6.56 19.38 -24.55
N ARG A 360 -7.43 19.86 -23.69
CA ARG A 360 -8.62 19.12 -23.24
C ARG A 360 -9.66 18.89 -24.33
N TYR A 361 -9.59 19.66 -25.39
CA TYR A 361 -10.47 19.50 -26.56
C TYR A 361 -9.90 18.44 -27.50
N ALA A 362 -10.76 17.52 -27.97
CA ALA A 362 -10.33 16.37 -28.75
C ALA A 362 -9.75 16.72 -30.16
N ASP A 363 -10.28 17.75 -30.79
CA ASP A 363 -10.05 18.10 -32.18
C ASP A 363 -9.14 19.32 -32.42
N ARG A 364 -8.82 20.09 -31.38
CA ARG A 364 -8.12 21.37 -31.49
C ARG A 364 -7.25 21.71 -30.28
N VAL A 365 -6.31 22.59 -30.52
CA VAL A 365 -5.51 23.25 -29.48
C VAL A 365 -6.05 24.66 -29.29
N VAL A 366 -6.43 25.03 -28.10
CA VAL A 366 -6.95 26.37 -27.77
C VAL A 366 -5.88 27.13 -27.02
N CYS A 367 -5.52 28.33 -27.53
CA CYS A 367 -4.49 29.18 -26.92
C CYS A 367 -5.13 30.45 -26.36
N ARG A 368 -4.67 30.87 -25.19
CA ARG A 368 -5.12 32.09 -24.49
C ARG A 368 -3.97 32.96 -24.03
#